data_1cfdc2585e02b58f3183adc26d220f5c
#
_entry.id   1cfdc2585e02b58f3183adc26d220f5c
#
_cell.length_a   1.000
_cell.length_b   1.000
_cell.length_c   1.000
_cell.angle_alpha   90.00
_cell.angle_beta   90.00
_cell.angle_gamma   90.00
#
_symmetry.space_group_name_H-M   'P 1'
#
loop_
_entity.id
_entity.type
_entity.pdbx_description
1 polymer ?
#
loop_
_entity_poly.entity_id
_entity_poly.type
_entity_poly.pdbx_seq_one_letter_code
_entity_poly.pdbx_strand_id
1 'polypeptide(L)'
;MKKLLALVLAALMVLSLAACGEPVKNDPPADPEEVVILYTNDIHTYIDGNISYDVLAGVKAELQKTHKNVLLVDAGDHIQGTAYGSMDKGESIIKLMNAAKYDLATLGNHEFDYGMAGCIQARQWAAFPYVSANFCTEENGVPGATVLDAYKIFEFGGTKIAVVGITTPETFTKSTPAYFQDENGNYIYGIAGGEDGAELYEAVQNAINDAKASGATMVIALGHLGVDEASKPWTSKDVIANVSGLDAFIDGHSHTVMECELVADKDGKNVPLTQTGEYFNNIGMMVISADGTITTDLISVEEIKETATDADGNTVETVVGHKLVSDLYTGEAYPVASEVTLIKDEWLASVDEALGKKIGTAGVTFDNYDADGNRLVRKQETNTGDFAADALYYLFDDMGLDVDVAVMNGGGVRNKAITGELTYKTAKEIHTFGNVACLQTVTGQQLLDALEWGARDVGTAECGGFLQVSGITYKIDTEWPTSVQKDDKGVWTGAPTGGYRVHDVKIYNKETNTYEPLDLNAKYNLAGYNYTLRDLGDGFNMFSGAVNVLDYVMEDYMVLANYIAGFEGEVGATNSPLLAKYADMLLDYSTTNGSGRIVNEAAPR
;
A
#
# COMPACT_ATOMS: atom_id res chain seq x y z
N MET A 1 17.64 73.42 -16.75
CA MET A 1 17.06 72.05 -16.59
C MET A 1 17.93 71.09 -15.80
N LYS A 2 19.23 70.92 -16.11
CA LYS A 2 20.10 69.93 -15.39
C LYS A 2 20.32 70.25 -13.90
N LYS A 3 20.31 71.54 -13.45
CA LYS A 3 20.44 71.93 -12.04
C LYS A 3 19.12 71.71 -11.23
N LEU A 4 17.97 71.78 -11.88
CA LEU A 4 16.68 71.53 -11.25
C LEU A 4 16.43 70.07 -11.04
N LEU A 5 16.90 69.18 -11.97
CA LEU A 5 16.81 67.72 -11.86
C LEU A 5 17.70 67.19 -10.74
N ALA A 6 18.89 67.79 -10.53
CA ALA A 6 19.80 67.39 -9.44
C ALA A 6 19.23 67.75 -8.05
N LEU A 7 18.51 68.88 -7.92
CA LEU A 7 17.84 69.29 -6.67
C LEU A 7 16.63 68.38 -6.34
N VAL A 8 15.87 67.93 -7.35
CA VAL A 8 14.74 67.03 -7.17
C VAL A 8 15.23 65.60 -6.80
N LEU A 9 16.33 65.13 -7.40
CA LEU A 9 16.92 63.83 -7.01
C LEU A 9 17.54 63.89 -5.60
N ALA A 10 18.16 64.99 -5.20
CA ALA A 10 18.69 65.14 -3.84
C ALA A 10 17.57 65.24 -2.80
N ALA A 11 16.44 65.90 -3.11
CA ALA A 11 15.26 65.95 -2.23
C ALA A 11 14.57 64.57 -2.11
N LEU A 12 14.54 63.77 -3.17
CA LEU A 12 14.02 62.39 -3.13
C LEU A 12 14.93 61.44 -2.33
N MET A 13 16.26 61.60 -2.35
CA MET A 13 17.18 60.83 -1.52
C MET A 13 17.12 61.21 -0.04
N VAL A 14 16.82 62.45 0.30
CA VAL A 14 16.65 62.87 1.70
C VAL A 14 15.30 62.42 2.27
N LEU A 15 14.27 62.28 1.44
CA LEU A 15 12.99 61.72 1.85
C LEU A 15 13.02 60.20 2.00
N SER A 16 13.94 59.50 1.34
CA SER A 16 14.13 58.06 1.53
C SER A 16 14.96 57.69 2.77
N LEU A 17 15.67 58.65 3.38
CA LEU A 17 16.43 58.46 4.62
C LEU A 17 15.63 58.84 5.89
N ALA A 18 14.45 59.48 5.75
CA ALA A 18 13.57 59.81 6.86
C ALA A 18 12.48 58.74 7.13
N ALA A 19 12.44 57.67 6.35
CA ALA A 19 11.75 56.43 6.70
C ALA A 19 12.67 55.57 7.61
N CYS A 20 13.18 56.17 8.70
CA CYS A 20 13.66 55.40 9.85
C CYS A 20 12.47 54.66 10.42
N GLY A 21 12.48 53.34 10.24
CA GLY A 21 11.46 52.45 10.72
C GLY A 21 11.10 52.73 12.16
N GLU A 22 9.83 52.73 12.45
CA GLU A 22 9.37 52.50 13.81
C GLU A 22 10.17 51.31 14.35
N PRO A 23 10.63 51.34 15.62
CA PRO A 23 11.25 50.15 16.20
C PRO A 23 10.27 49.01 16.01
N VAL A 24 10.72 47.95 15.34
CA VAL A 24 9.98 46.68 15.29
C VAL A 24 9.62 46.40 16.73
N LYS A 25 8.37 46.57 17.10
CA LYS A 25 7.87 46.07 18.36
C LYS A 25 8.10 44.56 18.23
N ASN A 26 9.08 44.06 18.96
CA ASN A 26 9.14 42.65 19.27
C ASN A 26 7.91 42.40 20.16
N ASP A 27 6.77 42.10 19.51
CA ASP A 27 5.67 41.53 20.27
C ASP A 27 6.23 40.28 21.00
N PRO A 28 5.86 40.09 22.26
CA PRO A 28 6.27 38.88 22.96
C PRO A 28 5.91 37.69 22.10
N PRO A 29 6.74 36.62 22.07
CA PRO A 29 6.39 35.41 21.33
C PRO A 29 4.98 34.99 21.73
N ALA A 30 4.15 34.65 20.73
CA ALA A 30 2.78 34.22 20.99
C ALA A 30 2.83 32.98 21.91
N ASP A 31 1.88 32.85 22.82
CA ASP A 31 1.77 31.69 23.69
C ASP A 31 1.52 30.41 22.87
N PRO A 32 2.05 29.28 23.27
CA PRO A 32 1.74 27.99 22.64
C PRO A 32 0.24 27.71 22.66
N GLU A 33 -0.26 27.14 21.58
CA GLU A 33 -1.67 26.78 21.43
C GLU A 33 -1.82 25.25 21.28
N GLU A 34 -2.96 24.73 21.70
CA GLU A 34 -3.35 23.34 21.43
C GLU A 34 -3.53 23.12 19.93
N VAL A 35 -3.11 21.94 19.43
CA VAL A 35 -3.30 21.51 18.05
C VAL A 35 -3.83 20.09 18.03
N VAL A 36 -4.87 19.84 17.23
CA VAL A 36 -5.38 18.52 16.93
C VAL A 36 -4.92 18.11 15.53
N ILE A 37 -4.36 16.93 15.39
CA ILE A 37 -3.99 16.34 14.10
C ILE A 37 -4.86 15.10 13.90
N LEU A 38 -5.72 15.14 12.90
CA LEU A 38 -6.37 13.95 12.35
C LEU A 38 -5.44 13.34 11.30
N TYR A 39 -5.40 12.01 11.25
CA TYR A 39 -4.55 11.32 10.27
C TYR A 39 -5.20 10.04 9.75
N THR A 40 -4.77 9.67 8.54
CA THR A 40 -5.12 8.43 7.85
C THR A 40 -3.86 7.81 7.26
N ASN A 41 -3.91 6.51 7.00
CA ASN A 41 -2.90 5.75 6.27
C ASN A 41 -3.57 4.54 5.61
N ASP A 42 -2.97 4.01 4.53
CA ASP A 42 -3.35 2.76 3.89
C ASP A 42 -4.87 2.66 3.59
N ILE A 43 -5.45 3.77 3.13
CA ILE A 43 -6.88 3.81 2.76
C ILE A 43 -7.15 2.88 1.58
N HIS A 44 -6.18 2.74 0.64
CA HIS A 44 -6.28 1.86 -0.51
C HIS A 44 -7.60 2.00 -1.27
N THR A 45 -8.10 3.24 -1.37
CA THR A 45 -9.31 3.60 -2.11
C THR A 45 -10.61 2.95 -1.61
N TYR A 46 -10.63 2.38 -0.41
CA TYR A 46 -11.84 1.86 0.23
C TYR A 46 -12.71 3.03 0.71
N ILE A 47 -13.71 3.41 -0.09
CA ILE A 47 -14.55 4.59 0.14
C ILE A 47 -16.03 4.26 0.36
N ASP A 48 -16.39 2.99 0.29
CA ASP A 48 -17.74 2.45 0.45
C ASP A 48 -18.03 1.86 1.82
N GLY A 49 -17.08 1.98 2.77
CA GLY A 49 -17.21 1.53 4.16
C GLY A 49 -18.00 2.50 5.05
N ASN A 50 -18.16 2.10 6.31
CA ASN A 50 -18.84 2.93 7.33
C ASN A 50 -18.06 4.21 7.67
N ILE A 51 -16.72 4.19 7.63
CA ILE A 51 -15.90 5.39 7.65
C ILE A 51 -15.42 5.62 6.21
N SER A 52 -15.50 6.86 5.76
CA SER A 52 -14.98 7.31 4.49
C SER A 52 -14.65 8.81 4.56
N TYR A 53 -14.24 9.41 3.46
CA TYR A 53 -13.85 10.84 3.41
C TYR A 53 -14.96 11.80 3.88
N ASP A 54 -16.23 11.45 3.70
CA ASP A 54 -17.36 12.26 4.15
C ASP A 54 -17.53 12.24 5.68
N VAL A 55 -17.35 11.10 6.32
CA VAL A 55 -17.33 10.98 7.80
C VAL A 55 -16.09 11.68 8.35
N LEU A 56 -14.91 11.46 7.78
CA LEU A 56 -13.67 12.13 8.17
C LEU A 56 -13.80 13.66 8.09
N ALA A 57 -14.36 14.18 6.99
CA ALA A 57 -14.60 15.62 6.83
C ALA A 57 -15.61 16.13 7.87
N GLY A 58 -16.63 15.34 8.21
CA GLY A 58 -17.58 15.62 9.27
C GLY A 58 -16.89 15.71 10.63
N VAL A 59 -16.03 14.75 10.98
CA VAL A 59 -15.22 14.74 12.21
C VAL A 59 -14.33 15.99 12.28
N LYS A 60 -13.63 16.34 11.19
CA LYS A 60 -12.81 17.56 11.12
C LYS A 60 -13.65 18.80 11.39
N ALA A 61 -14.83 18.91 10.76
CA ALA A 61 -15.73 20.05 10.92
C ALA A 61 -16.30 20.16 12.36
N GLU A 62 -16.59 19.02 13.01
CA GLU A 62 -17.01 19.02 14.41
C GLU A 62 -15.89 19.49 15.35
N LEU A 63 -14.68 18.99 15.19
CA LEU A 63 -13.53 19.40 15.98
C LEU A 63 -13.22 20.89 15.81
N GLN A 64 -13.36 21.45 14.61
CA GLN A 64 -13.17 22.86 14.34
C GLN A 64 -14.16 23.79 15.07
N LYS A 65 -15.27 23.26 15.62
CA LYS A 65 -16.19 24.04 16.46
C LYS A 65 -15.64 24.30 17.86
N THR A 66 -14.79 23.40 18.36
CA THR A 66 -14.28 23.42 19.74
C THR A 66 -12.76 23.60 19.81
N HIS A 67 -12.03 23.20 18.78
CA HIS A 67 -10.57 23.34 18.67
C HIS A 67 -10.21 24.36 17.58
N LYS A 68 -9.36 25.32 17.94
CA LYS A 68 -8.96 26.39 17.03
C LYS A 68 -8.09 25.87 15.88
N ASN A 69 -7.21 24.92 16.16
CA ASN A 69 -6.19 24.44 15.26
C ASN A 69 -6.40 22.93 15.02
N VAL A 70 -6.86 22.59 13.81
CA VAL A 70 -7.10 21.19 13.41
C VAL A 70 -6.43 20.96 12.06
N LEU A 71 -5.47 20.04 12.01
CA LEU A 71 -4.83 19.54 10.79
C LEU A 71 -5.43 18.19 10.39
N LEU A 72 -5.32 17.85 9.12
CA LEU A 72 -5.64 16.54 8.57
C LEU A 72 -4.50 16.11 7.64
N VAL A 73 -3.85 15.01 7.95
CA VAL A 73 -2.69 14.51 7.20
C VAL A 73 -2.87 13.06 6.78
N ASP A 74 -2.13 12.62 5.76
CA ASP A 74 -2.16 11.24 5.27
C ASP A 74 -0.75 10.65 5.18
N ALA A 75 -0.59 9.44 5.70
CA ALA A 75 0.68 8.72 5.75
C ALA A 75 0.89 7.77 4.56
N GLY A 76 0.20 8.00 3.42
CA GLY A 76 0.44 7.30 2.15
C GLY A 76 -0.49 6.12 1.87
N ASP A 77 -0.34 5.55 0.68
CA ASP A 77 -1.13 4.44 0.13
C ASP A 77 -2.64 4.76 0.01
N HIS A 78 -2.96 5.90 -0.60
CA HIS A 78 -4.35 6.35 -0.74
C HIS A 78 -4.91 6.22 -2.16
N ILE A 79 -4.09 6.19 -3.25
CA ILE A 79 -4.60 6.26 -4.64
C ILE A 79 -4.87 4.90 -5.29
N GLN A 80 -4.39 3.81 -4.72
CA GLN A 80 -4.47 2.47 -5.31
C GLN A 80 -5.07 1.45 -4.30
N GLY A 81 -5.89 0.49 -4.77
CA GLY A 81 -6.43 -0.59 -3.92
C GLY A 81 -7.70 -1.23 -4.45
N THR A 82 -8.73 -0.47 -4.78
CA THR A 82 -10.02 -0.99 -5.29
C THR A 82 -10.30 -0.49 -6.71
N ALA A 83 -11.43 -0.93 -7.27
CA ALA A 83 -11.93 -0.38 -8.54
C ALA A 83 -12.10 1.15 -8.48
N TYR A 84 -12.44 1.69 -7.32
CA TYR A 84 -12.67 3.12 -7.15
C TYR A 84 -11.42 3.98 -7.36
N GLY A 85 -10.23 3.44 -7.10
CA GLY A 85 -8.97 4.13 -7.41
C GLY A 85 -8.40 3.76 -8.78
N SER A 86 -8.48 2.47 -9.17
CA SER A 86 -7.81 2.00 -10.38
C SER A 86 -8.49 2.42 -11.67
N MET A 87 -9.79 2.75 -11.67
CA MET A 87 -10.53 3.17 -12.88
C MET A 87 -10.03 4.50 -13.46
N ASP A 88 -9.58 5.42 -12.63
CA ASP A 88 -9.06 6.73 -13.05
C ASP A 88 -7.67 7.04 -12.47
N LYS A 89 -6.96 6.02 -12.02
CA LYS A 89 -5.59 6.10 -11.47
C LYS A 89 -5.50 7.06 -10.27
N GLY A 90 -6.53 7.05 -9.43
CA GLY A 90 -6.60 7.81 -8.18
C GLY A 90 -7.12 9.24 -8.32
N GLU A 91 -7.52 9.73 -9.50
CA GLU A 91 -8.01 11.11 -9.67
C GLU A 91 -9.21 11.41 -8.77
N SER A 92 -10.20 10.51 -8.71
CA SER A 92 -11.40 10.69 -7.88
C SER A 92 -11.08 10.60 -6.39
N ILE A 93 -10.11 9.79 -5.99
CA ILE A 93 -9.63 9.74 -4.60
C ILE A 93 -9.02 11.08 -4.19
N ILE A 94 -8.13 11.63 -5.02
CA ILE A 94 -7.55 12.95 -4.74
C ILE A 94 -8.63 14.04 -4.70
N LYS A 95 -9.67 13.98 -5.53
CA LYS A 95 -10.82 14.90 -5.44
C LYS A 95 -11.55 14.80 -4.11
N LEU A 96 -11.73 13.56 -3.58
CA LEU A 96 -12.33 13.34 -2.25
C LEU A 96 -11.42 13.87 -1.13
N MET A 97 -10.10 13.64 -1.21
CA MET A 97 -9.14 14.20 -0.26
C MET A 97 -9.15 15.74 -0.27
N ASN A 98 -9.22 16.36 -1.46
CA ASN A 98 -9.37 17.82 -1.60
C ASN A 98 -10.67 18.33 -0.96
N ALA A 99 -11.78 17.63 -1.16
CA ALA A 99 -13.08 17.97 -0.57
C ALA A 99 -13.07 17.81 0.96
N ALA A 100 -12.41 16.77 1.49
CA ALA A 100 -12.18 16.56 2.93
C ALA A 100 -11.16 17.53 3.53
N LYS A 101 -10.48 18.33 2.69
CA LYS A 101 -9.51 19.36 3.07
C LYS A 101 -8.31 18.82 3.82
N TYR A 102 -7.62 17.85 3.21
CA TYR A 102 -6.30 17.45 3.68
C TYR A 102 -5.33 18.63 3.63
N ASP A 103 -4.44 18.69 4.60
CA ASP A 103 -3.45 19.76 4.76
C ASP A 103 -2.06 19.33 4.31
N LEU A 104 -1.78 18.00 4.32
CA LEU A 104 -0.50 17.40 3.96
C LEU A 104 -0.65 15.90 3.69
N ALA A 105 0.22 15.34 2.84
CA ALA A 105 0.43 13.90 2.71
C ALA A 105 1.91 13.55 2.56
N THR A 106 2.27 12.30 2.85
CA THR A 106 3.51 11.67 2.38
C THR A 106 3.23 10.67 1.27
N LEU A 107 4.26 10.07 0.70
CA LEU A 107 4.14 9.02 -0.30
C LEU A 107 4.30 7.65 0.37
N GLY A 108 3.36 6.75 0.14
CA GLY A 108 3.56 5.33 0.31
C GLY A 108 4.17 4.69 -0.94
N ASN A 109 4.24 3.36 -0.97
CA ASN A 109 4.75 2.65 -2.15
C ASN A 109 3.71 2.61 -3.28
N HIS A 110 2.43 2.61 -2.98
CA HIS A 110 1.36 2.53 -3.97
C HIS A 110 1.05 3.86 -4.68
N GLU A 111 1.61 4.97 -4.25
CA GLU A 111 1.60 6.22 -5.03
C GLU A 111 2.42 6.11 -6.32
N PHE A 112 3.27 5.09 -6.46
CA PHE A 112 4.09 4.85 -7.64
C PHE A 112 3.51 3.79 -8.60
N ASP A 113 2.42 3.10 -8.26
CA ASP A 113 1.87 1.99 -9.05
C ASP A 113 1.38 2.38 -10.45
N TYR A 114 1.05 3.65 -10.63
CA TYR A 114 0.73 4.19 -11.97
C TYR A 114 1.95 4.82 -12.67
N GLY A 115 3.15 4.42 -12.26
CA GLY A 115 4.43 4.91 -12.72
C GLY A 115 4.79 6.29 -12.18
N MET A 116 6.01 6.73 -12.41
CA MET A 116 6.48 8.06 -11.98
C MET A 116 5.60 9.20 -12.53
N ALA A 117 5.12 9.08 -13.77
CA ALA A 117 4.21 10.05 -14.36
C ALA A 117 2.85 10.10 -13.61
N GLY A 118 2.33 8.95 -13.17
CA GLY A 118 1.12 8.86 -12.36
C GLY A 118 1.30 9.50 -10.99
N CYS A 119 2.40 9.23 -10.31
CA CYS A 119 2.76 9.87 -9.04
C CYS A 119 2.82 11.40 -9.16
N ILE A 120 3.49 11.90 -10.20
CA ILE A 120 3.55 13.36 -10.48
C ILE A 120 2.15 13.92 -10.74
N GLN A 121 1.32 13.19 -11.49
CA GLN A 121 -0.03 13.62 -11.84
C GLN A 121 -0.96 13.69 -10.61
N ALA A 122 -0.92 12.68 -9.73
CA ALA A 122 -1.68 12.67 -8.49
C ALA A 122 -1.36 13.89 -7.61
N ARG A 123 -0.07 14.23 -7.49
CA ARG A 123 0.38 15.45 -6.80
C ARG A 123 -0.11 16.74 -7.45
N GLN A 124 -0.29 16.77 -8.78
CA GLN A 124 -0.84 17.96 -9.48
C GLN A 124 -2.35 18.12 -9.25
N TRP A 125 -3.09 17.03 -9.04
CA TRP A 125 -4.51 17.07 -8.70
C TRP A 125 -4.76 17.51 -7.26
N ALA A 126 -3.80 17.25 -6.35
CA ALA A 126 -3.92 17.56 -4.94
C ALA A 126 -3.89 19.08 -4.67
N ALA A 127 -4.79 19.54 -3.81
CA ALA A 127 -4.81 20.91 -3.30
C ALA A 127 -3.92 21.09 -2.06
N PHE A 128 -3.24 20.05 -1.64
CA PHE A 128 -2.33 19.98 -0.50
C PHE A 128 -0.94 19.52 -0.96
N PRO A 129 0.14 19.88 -0.25
CA PRO A 129 1.49 19.45 -0.59
C PRO A 129 1.74 17.98 -0.17
N TYR A 130 2.73 17.38 -0.83
CA TYR A 130 3.38 16.14 -0.41
C TYR A 130 4.79 16.43 0.09
N VAL A 131 5.24 15.67 1.09
CA VAL A 131 6.59 15.76 1.66
C VAL A 131 7.26 14.38 1.68
N SER A 132 8.59 14.36 1.47
CA SER A 132 9.42 13.16 1.67
C SER A 132 10.88 13.57 1.82
N ALA A 133 11.50 13.19 2.92
CA ALA A 133 12.90 13.50 3.23
C ALA A 133 13.90 12.60 2.49
N ASN A 134 13.45 11.45 2.00
CA ASN A 134 14.32 10.43 1.43
C ASN A 134 13.97 10.02 -0.01
N PHE A 135 12.89 10.55 -0.62
CA PHE A 135 12.66 10.40 -2.06
C PHE A 135 13.52 11.42 -2.82
N CYS A 136 14.45 10.93 -3.61
CA CYS A 136 15.52 11.72 -4.22
C CYS A 136 15.75 11.35 -5.69
N THR A 137 16.53 12.17 -6.40
CA THR A 137 17.15 11.75 -7.65
C THR A 137 18.28 10.77 -7.34
N GLU A 138 18.62 9.90 -8.30
CA GLU A 138 19.73 8.96 -8.15
C GLU A 138 20.65 9.05 -9.38
N GLU A 139 21.94 8.99 -9.16
CA GLU A 139 22.95 8.90 -10.24
C GLU A 139 24.03 7.90 -9.84
N ASN A 140 24.15 6.80 -10.61
CA ASN A 140 25.15 5.73 -10.39
C ASN A 140 25.08 5.10 -8.98
N GLY A 141 23.87 4.90 -8.44
CA GLY A 141 23.65 4.33 -7.11
C GLY A 141 23.88 5.33 -5.95
N VAL A 142 24.02 6.61 -6.25
CA VAL A 142 24.24 7.65 -5.24
C VAL A 142 23.00 8.53 -5.12
N PRO A 143 22.35 8.64 -3.93
CA PRO A 143 21.25 9.55 -3.70
C PRO A 143 21.65 11.01 -3.95
N GLY A 144 20.79 11.73 -4.70
CA GLY A 144 20.97 13.14 -5.03
C GLY A 144 20.04 14.06 -4.23
N ALA A 145 19.57 15.13 -4.87
CA ALA A 145 18.63 16.06 -4.24
C ALA A 145 17.26 15.42 -4.03
N THR A 146 16.58 15.79 -2.94
CA THR A 146 15.19 15.40 -2.70
C THR A 146 14.27 15.90 -3.81
N VAL A 147 13.32 15.06 -4.24
CA VAL A 147 12.31 15.39 -5.27
C VAL A 147 11.17 16.22 -4.69
N LEU A 148 10.95 16.09 -3.39
CA LEU A 148 9.95 16.81 -2.60
C LEU A 148 10.61 17.63 -1.51
N ASP A 149 9.86 18.59 -0.93
CA ASP A 149 10.25 19.17 0.33
C ASP A 149 10.31 18.08 1.42
N ALA A 150 11.36 18.09 2.24
CA ALA A 150 11.55 17.08 3.27
C ALA A 150 10.49 17.19 4.39
N TYR A 151 9.99 18.41 4.63
CA TYR A 151 9.03 18.71 5.68
C TYR A 151 8.18 19.96 5.36
N LYS A 152 7.09 20.09 6.11
CA LYS A 152 6.23 21.31 6.11
C LYS A 152 6.10 21.82 7.54
N ILE A 153 6.25 23.14 7.73
CA ILE A 153 5.98 23.79 9.03
C ILE A 153 4.58 24.41 9.03
N PHE A 154 3.84 24.11 10.09
CA PHE A 154 2.57 24.75 10.43
C PHE A 154 2.74 25.60 11.69
N GLU A 155 2.16 26.80 11.70
CA GLU A 155 2.32 27.76 12.80
C GLU A 155 0.97 28.03 13.49
N PHE A 156 0.91 27.80 14.80
CA PHE A 156 -0.28 27.97 15.63
C PHE A 156 0.11 28.74 16.90
N GLY A 157 -0.09 30.06 16.88
CA GLY A 157 0.41 30.88 17.97
C GLY A 157 1.92 30.71 18.16
N GLY A 158 2.34 30.32 19.36
CA GLY A 158 3.74 30.02 19.68
C GLY A 158 4.18 28.60 19.32
N THR A 159 3.26 27.71 18.90
CA THR A 159 3.54 26.33 18.51
C THR A 159 3.85 26.27 17.02
N LYS A 160 5.05 25.78 16.66
CA LYS A 160 5.46 25.55 15.28
C LYS A 160 5.77 24.07 15.10
N ILE A 161 4.89 23.37 14.38
CA ILE A 161 5.00 21.92 14.14
C ILE A 161 5.59 21.70 12.75
N ALA A 162 6.76 21.09 12.68
CA ALA A 162 7.26 20.52 11.43
C ALA A 162 6.75 19.09 11.27
N VAL A 163 6.18 18.78 10.12
CA VAL A 163 5.81 17.42 9.73
C VAL A 163 6.79 16.97 8.67
N VAL A 164 7.62 15.97 9.00
CA VAL A 164 8.66 15.39 8.14
C VAL A 164 8.09 14.17 7.43
N GLY A 165 8.09 14.16 6.10
CA GLY A 165 7.62 13.01 5.31
C GLY A 165 8.70 11.95 5.17
N ILE A 166 8.32 10.67 5.16
CA ILE A 166 9.23 9.54 4.99
C ILE A 166 8.57 8.48 4.13
N THR A 167 9.22 8.10 3.02
CA THR A 167 8.75 7.07 2.07
C THR A 167 9.54 5.78 2.29
N THR A 168 8.89 4.63 2.26
CA THR A 168 9.58 3.35 2.46
C THR A 168 10.56 3.02 1.33
N PRO A 169 11.81 2.64 1.64
CA PRO A 169 12.74 2.10 0.64
C PRO A 169 12.23 0.81 -0.03
N GLU A 170 11.32 0.08 0.60
CA GLU A 170 10.69 -1.11 -0.01
C GLU A 170 9.88 -0.78 -1.27
N THR A 171 9.62 0.50 -1.56
CA THR A 171 8.91 0.95 -2.77
C THR A 171 9.51 0.37 -4.05
N PHE A 172 10.82 0.16 -4.13
CA PHE A 172 11.46 -0.46 -5.29
C PHE A 172 10.91 -1.85 -5.60
N THR A 173 10.58 -2.64 -4.58
CA THR A 173 10.10 -4.01 -4.73
C THR A 173 8.60 -4.16 -4.47
N LYS A 174 7.99 -3.22 -3.74
CA LYS A 174 6.54 -3.21 -3.48
C LYS A 174 5.75 -2.45 -4.54
N SER A 175 6.41 -1.65 -5.40
CA SER A 175 5.91 -1.13 -6.65
C SER A 175 6.73 -1.74 -7.80
N THR A 176 6.96 -1.03 -8.89
CA THR A 176 7.67 -1.56 -10.05
C THR A 176 9.06 -0.90 -10.20
N PRO A 177 10.17 -1.63 -10.08
CA PRO A 177 11.53 -1.08 -10.15
C PRO A 177 11.79 -0.23 -11.41
N ALA A 178 11.22 -0.65 -12.56
CA ALA A 178 11.38 0.06 -13.83
C ALA A 178 10.84 1.51 -13.81
N TYR A 179 9.94 1.85 -12.89
CA TYR A 179 9.40 3.21 -12.79
C TYR A 179 10.41 4.24 -12.27
N PHE A 180 11.49 3.78 -11.66
CA PHE A 180 12.59 4.58 -11.12
C PHE A 180 13.79 4.66 -12.05
N GLN A 181 13.72 4.01 -13.22
CA GLN A 181 14.81 3.86 -14.18
C GLN A 181 14.60 4.67 -15.46
N ASP A 182 15.70 4.94 -16.17
CA ASP A 182 15.69 5.45 -17.54
C ASP A 182 15.48 4.30 -18.56
N GLU A 183 15.41 4.64 -19.85
CA GLU A 183 15.26 3.66 -20.95
C GLU A 183 16.41 2.65 -21.07
N ASN A 184 17.54 2.89 -20.40
CA ASN A 184 18.70 2.00 -20.37
C ASN A 184 18.75 1.12 -19.10
N GLY A 185 17.76 1.25 -18.21
CA GLY A 185 17.71 0.52 -16.95
C GLY A 185 18.55 1.12 -15.81
N ASN A 186 19.07 2.36 -15.97
CA ASN A 186 19.78 3.04 -14.89
C ASN A 186 18.77 3.75 -13.98
N TYR A 187 18.92 3.59 -12.67
CA TYR A 187 18.13 4.33 -11.72
C TYR A 187 18.41 5.84 -11.83
N ILE A 188 17.34 6.62 -11.99
CA ILE A 188 17.35 8.09 -12.04
C ILE A 188 16.59 8.71 -10.87
N TYR A 189 15.79 7.89 -10.17
CA TYR A 189 15.16 8.20 -8.91
C TYR A 189 15.54 7.14 -7.89
N GLY A 190 15.67 7.56 -6.62
CA GLY A 190 16.00 6.74 -5.50
C GLY A 190 15.12 7.05 -4.29
N ILE A 191 15.05 6.10 -3.37
CA ILE A 191 14.51 6.31 -2.03
C ILE A 191 15.64 5.93 -1.09
N ALA A 192 16.29 6.94 -0.50
CA ALA A 192 17.46 6.71 0.34
C ALA A 192 17.08 5.78 1.50
N GLY A 193 17.75 4.63 1.57
CA GLY A 193 17.51 3.56 2.52
C GLY A 193 18.82 3.04 3.09
N GLY A 194 19.69 2.55 2.23
CA GLY A 194 20.91 1.82 2.56
C GLY A 194 20.62 0.42 3.08
N GLU A 195 21.55 -0.52 2.89
CA GLU A 195 21.40 -1.92 3.30
C GLU A 195 21.23 -2.06 4.84
N ASP A 196 21.85 -1.17 5.60
CA ASP A 196 21.78 -1.11 7.07
C ASP A 196 20.84 -0.01 7.61
N GLY A 197 20.09 0.65 6.75
CA GLY A 197 19.20 1.77 7.08
C GLY A 197 19.89 3.12 7.28
N ALA A 198 21.21 3.19 7.20
CA ALA A 198 21.98 4.38 7.55
C ALA A 198 21.62 5.62 6.70
N GLU A 199 21.39 5.44 5.41
CA GLU A 199 21.00 6.54 4.52
C GLU A 199 19.62 7.10 4.87
N LEU A 200 18.66 6.23 5.21
CA LEU A 200 17.34 6.64 5.68
C LEU A 200 17.44 7.44 6.98
N TYR A 201 18.20 6.92 7.97
CA TYR A 201 18.34 7.58 9.26
C TYR A 201 19.03 8.94 9.13
N GLU A 202 20.05 9.04 8.25
CA GLU A 202 20.73 10.32 7.96
C GLU A 202 19.77 11.32 7.29
N ALA A 203 19.00 10.90 6.28
CA ALA A 203 18.04 11.76 5.60
C ALA A 203 16.99 12.32 6.58
N VAL A 204 16.42 11.46 7.43
CA VAL A 204 15.43 11.85 8.43
C VAL A 204 16.07 12.76 9.50
N GLN A 205 17.26 12.44 10.01
CA GLN A 205 17.95 13.28 11.00
C GLN A 205 18.27 14.67 10.43
N ASN A 206 18.69 14.76 9.17
CA ASN A 206 18.96 16.04 8.52
C ASN A 206 17.66 16.86 8.39
N ALA A 207 16.54 16.25 7.99
CA ALA A 207 15.24 16.93 7.92
C ALA A 207 14.78 17.44 9.29
N ILE A 208 14.95 16.67 10.37
CA ILE A 208 14.68 17.09 11.75
C ILE A 208 15.54 18.30 12.14
N ASN A 209 16.83 18.27 11.84
CA ASN A 209 17.77 19.34 12.17
C ASN A 209 17.42 20.64 11.41
N ASP A 210 17.12 20.52 10.12
CA ASP A 210 16.75 21.65 9.26
C ASP A 210 15.40 22.27 9.68
N ALA A 211 14.42 21.44 10.04
CA ALA A 211 13.14 21.88 10.57
C ALA A 211 13.31 22.69 11.87
N LYS A 212 14.13 22.19 12.81
CA LYS A 212 14.47 22.91 14.06
C LYS A 212 15.24 24.18 13.80
N ALA A 213 16.21 24.16 12.90
CA ALA A 213 16.93 25.37 12.48
C ALA A 213 16.02 26.42 11.82
N SER A 214 14.93 25.97 11.15
CA SER A 214 13.88 26.81 10.59
C SER A 214 12.86 27.30 11.62
N GLY A 215 13.06 26.96 12.90
CA GLY A 215 12.26 27.46 14.03
C GLY A 215 11.12 26.55 14.46
N ALA A 216 11.05 25.30 14.03
CA ALA A 216 10.09 24.33 14.54
C ALA A 216 10.32 24.09 16.05
N THR A 217 9.24 24.17 16.82
CA THR A 217 9.23 23.88 18.25
C THR A 217 8.95 22.40 18.53
N MET A 218 8.28 21.73 17.58
CA MET A 218 7.99 20.29 17.60
C MET A 218 8.22 19.70 16.21
N VAL A 219 8.61 18.43 16.16
CA VAL A 219 8.83 17.67 14.92
C VAL A 219 8.08 16.35 14.98
N ILE A 220 7.14 16.15 14.05
CA ILE A 220 6.37 14.93 13.89
C ILE A 220 6.81 14.27 12.60
N ALA A 221 7.12 12.98 12.64
CA ALA A 221 7.31 12.19 11.43
C ALA A 221 5.95 11.75 10.88
N LEU A 222 5.77 11.86 9.58
CA LEU A 222 4.67 11.31 8.79
C LEU A 222 5.29 10.29 7.84
N GLY A 223 5.39 9.06 8.29
CA GLY A 223 6.11 7.99 7.61
C GLY A 223 5.18 6.97 6.98
N HIS A 224 5.73 6.25 6.01
CA HIS A 224 5.12 5.07 5.44
C HIS A 224 6.17 3.96 5.42
N LEU A 225 6.45 3.38 6.60
CA LEU A 225 7.56 2.46 6.81
C LEU A 225 7.11 1.11 7.39
N GLY A 226 6.06 1.12 8.19
CA GLY A 226 5.56 -0.04 8.90
C GLY A 226 6.42 -0.48 10.09
N VAL A 227 5.95 -1.55 10.72
CA VAL A 227 6.59 -2.15 11.91
C VAL A 227 6.93 -3.63 11.74
N ASP A 228 6.74 -4.17 10.54
CA ASP A 228 6.97 -5.59 10.24
C ASP A 228 8.45 -5.94 10.29
N GLU A 229 8.78 -7.11 10.86
CA GLU A 229 10.16 -7.62 10.91
C GLU A 229 10.79 -7.78 9.52
N ALA A 230 9.98 -8.04 8.48
CA ALA A 230 10.45 -8.19 7.10
C ALA A 230 10.94 -6.87 6.51
N SER A 231 10.45 -5.73 7.01
CA SER A 231 10.81 -4.38 6.54
C SER A 231 12.07 -3.83 7.20
N LYS A 232 12.70 -4.57 8.14
CA LYS A 232 13.98 -4.16 8.73
C LYS A 232 15.09 -4.10 7.68
N PRO A 233 15.99 -3.11 7.77
CA PRO A 233 16.20 -2.12 8.84
C PRO A 233 15.43 -0.80 8.64
N TRP A 234 14.36 -0.77 7.87
CA TRP A 234 13.67 0.47 7.48
C TRP A 234 12.35 0.70 8.22
N THR A 235 12.07 -0.05 9.29
CA THR A 235 10.84 0.15 10.07
C THR A 235 10.82 1.51 10.77
N SER A 236 9.62 2.02 11.07
CA SER A 236 9.46 3.24 11.88
C SER A 236 10.15 3.13 13.23
N LYS A 237 10.17 1.93 13.86
CA LYS A 237 10.88 1.66 15.10
C LYS A 237 12.39 1.79 14.95
N ASP A 238 12.95 1.28 13.83
CA ASP A 238 14.37 1.42 13.54
C ASP A 238 14.75 2.89 13.29
N VAL A 239 13.93 3.65 12.57
CA VAL A 239 14.14 5.09 12.37
C VAL A 239 14.13 5.82 13.70
N ILE A 240 13.10 5.64 14.55
CA ILE A 240 13.02 6.29 15.87
C ILE A 240 14.27 5.96 16.70
N ALA A 241 14.68 4.70 16.75
CA ALA A 241 15.83 4.26 17.54
C ALA A 241 17.19 4.84 17.08
N ASN A 242 17.27 5.31 15.81
CA ASN A 242 18.51 5.80 15.20
C ASN A 242 18.56 7.32 14.98
N VAL A 243 17.47 8.05 15.26
CA VAL A 243 17.42 9.51 15.17
C VAL A 243 17.14 10.16 16.52
N SER A 244 17.30 11.48 16.59
CA SER A 244 16.99 12.26 17.79
C SER A 244 16.12 13.45 17.45
N GLY A 245 15.20 13.76 18.36
CA GLY A 245 14.46 15.01 18.31
C GLY A 245 13.11 14.94 17.63
N LEU A 246 12.58 13.76 17.37
CA LEU A 246 11.16 13.55 17.08
C LEU A 246 10.33 13.70 18.35
N ASP A 247 9.10 14.21 18.18
CA ASP A 247 8.13 14.32 19.25
C ASP A 247 7.01 13.28 19.11
N ALA A 248 6.66 12.88 17.89
CA ALA A 248 5.76 11.77 17.57
C ALA A 248 6.05 11.21 16.18
N PHE A 249 5.48 10.03 15.90
CA PHE A 249 5.54 9.36 14.60
C PHE A 249 4.14 8.84 14.21
N ILE A 250 3.61 9.30 13.09
CA ILE A 250 2.41 8.78 12.42
C ILE A 250 2.91 7.92 11.27
N ASP A 251 2.51 6.65 11.21
CA ASP A 251 3.04 5.66 10.26
C ASP A 251 1.95 4.98 9.42
N GLY A 252 2.35 4.19 8.44
CA GLY A 252 1.54 3.36 7.56
C GLY A 252 2.27 2.07 7.15
N HIS A 253 1.93 1.50 5.97
CA HIS A 253 2.60 0.39 5.29
C HIS A 253 2.31 -1.02 5.84
N SER A 254 2.40 -1.25 7.12
CA SER A 254 2.19 -2.57 7.72
C SER A 254 0.72 -2.87 8.07
N HIS A 255 -0.20 -1.93 7.79
CA HIS A 255 -1.63 -2.04 8.08
C HIS A 255 -1.94 -2.34 9.55
N THR A 256 -1.04 -1.94 10.46
CA THR A 256 -1.15 -2.25 11.88
C THR A 256 -2.13 -1.30 12.57
N VAL A 257 -3.06 -1.83 13.36
CA VAL A 257 -3.88 -1.01 14.24
C VAL A 257 -3.08 -0.74 15.52
N MET A 258 -2.64 0.51 15.69
CA MET A 258 -1.77 0.92 16.79
C MET A 258 -2.18 2.30 17.30
N GLU A 259 -2.86 2.34 18.43
CA GLU A 259 -3.25 3.61 19.06
C GLU A 259 -2.04 4.40 19.54
N CYS A 260 -1.12 3.73 20.29
CA CYS A 260 0.11 4.31 20.79
C CYS A 260 1.11 3.23 21.22
N GLU A 261 2.30 3.25 20.64
CA GLU A 261 3.46 2.51 21.16
C GLU A 261 4.59 3.50 21.47
N LEU A 262 5.16 3.44 22.68
CA LEU A 262 6.27 4.30 23.06
C LEU A 262 7.60 3.65 22.67
N VAL A 263 8.31 4.23 21.71
CA VAL A 263 9.60 3.77 21.22
C VAL A 263 10.68 4.74 21.66
N ALA A 264 11.76 4.22 22.27
CA ALA A 264 12.87 5.05 22.69
C ALA A 264 13.70 5.52 21.49
N ASP A 265 13.94 6.84 21.39
CA ASP A 265 14.84 7.41 20.40
C ASP A 265 16.31 7.17 20.73
N LYS A 266 17.22 7.62 19.87
CA LYS A 266 18.67 7.49 20.04
C LYS A 266 19.20 8.05 21.37
N ASP A 267 18.52 9.05 21.94
CA ASP A 267 18.88 9.70 23.20
C ASP A 267 18.10 9.12 24.40
N GLY A 268 17.22 8.14 24.18
CA GLY A 268 16.41 7.48 25.20
C GLY A 268 15.11 8.21 25.54
N LYS A 269 14.68 9.21 24.73
CA LYS A 269 13.36 9.84 24.84
C LYS A 269 12.31 8.91 24.22
N ASN A 270 11.20 8.68 24.92
CA ASN A 270 10.08 7.96 24.37
C ASN A 270 9.34 8.82 23.33
N VAL A 271 9.18 8.29 22.12
CA VAL A 271 8.44 8.86 21.00
C VAL A 271 7.18 8.04 20.80
N PRO A 272 5.98 8.62 20.88
CA PRO A 272 4.74 7.93 20.54
C PRO A 272 4.69 7.64 19.04
N LEU A 273 4.45 6.37 18.70
CA LEU A 273 4.24 5.82 17.37
C LEU A 273 2.80 5.36 17.25
N THR A 274 2.13 5.71 16.16
CA THR A 274 0.72 5.39 15.93
C THR A 274 0.45 5.05 14.46
N GLN A 275 -0.58 4.22 14.20
CA GLN A 275 -1.02 3.80 12.87
C GLN A 275 -2.51 3.42 12.91
N THR A 276 -3.30 3.71 11.85
CA THR A 276 -4.76 3.54 11.87
C THR A 276 -5.26 2.16 11.42
N GLY A 277 -4.35 1.27 11.04
CA GLY A 277 -4.71 0.04 10.33
C GLY A 277 -4.78 0.28 8.82
N GLU A 278 -5.84 -0.19 8.18
CA GLU A 278 -6.06 -0.06 6.73
C GLU A 278 -7.54 0.26 6.42
N TYR A 279 -7.82 0.66 5.16
CA TYR A 279 -9.18 0.66 4.55
C TYR A 279 -10.21 1.50 5.31
N PHE A 280 -9.82 2.61 5.90
CA PHE A 280 -10.67 3.42 6.77
C PHE A 280 -11.27 2.64 7.98
N ASN A 281 -10.57 1.63 8.48
CA ASN A 281 -11.01 0.95 9.70
C ASN A 281 -11.07 1.92 10.88
N ASN A 282 -10.16 2.90 10.91
CA ASN A 282 -10.11 3.94 11.93
C ASN A 282 -9.70 5.30 11.32
N ILE A 283 -10.01 6.38 12.03
CA ILE A 283 -9.41 7.70 11.86
C ILE A 283 -8.47 7.91 13.05
N GLY A 284 -7.24 8.29 12.80
CA GLY A 284 -6.30 8.63 13.87
C GLY A 284 -6.54 10.05 14.39
N MET A 285 -6.41 10.24 15.69
CA MET A 285 -6.48 11.53 16.35
C MET A 285 -5.31 11.71 17.30
N MET A 286 -4.55 12.78 17.12
CA MET A 286 -3.44 13.19 17.99
C MET A 286 -3.76 14.58 18.54
N VAL A 287 -3.70 14.74 19.85
CA VAL A 287 -3.87 16.03 20.53
C VAL A 287 -2.52 16.45 21.12
N ILE A 288 -2.07 17.62 20.71
CA ILE A 288 -0.88 18.30 21.24
C ILE A 288 -1.35 19.45 22.10
N SER A 289 -1.26 19.26 23.40
CA SER A 289 -1.65 20.30 24.37
C SER A 289 -0.67 21.49 24.34
N ALA A 290 -1.09 22.65 24.83
CA ALA A 290 -0.26 23.87 24.87
C ALA A 290 1.04 23.71 25.67
N ASP A 291 1.11 22.74 26.59
CA ASP A 291 2.34 22.41 27.34
C ASP A 291 3.27 21.42 26.59
N GLY A 292 2.88 20.98 25.40
CA GLY A 292 3.64 20.05 24.55
C GLY A 292 3.35 18.58 24.83
N THR A 293 2.40 18.25 25.72
CA THR A 293 1.97 16.86 25.95
C THR A 293 1.23 16.33 24.73
N ILE A 294 1.59 15.13 24.27
CA ILE A 294 0.97 14.44 23.12
C ILE A 294 0.15 13.25 23.63
N THR A 295 -1.09 13.18 23.18
CA THR A 295 -1.98 12.02 23.36
C THR A 295 -2.52 11.59 22.00
N THR A 296 -2.65 10.28 21.79
CA THR A 296 -3.16 9.67 20.55
C THR A 296 -4.35 8.77 20.85
N ASP A 297 -5.24 8.64 19.87
CA ASP A 297 -6.41 7.76 19.94
C ASP A 297 -6.83 7.35 18.52
N LEU A 298 -7.60 6.28 18.42
CA LEU A 298 -8.19 5.81 17.17
C LEU A 298 -9.72 5.94 17.26
N ILE A 299 -10.29 6.72 16.34
CA ILE A 299 -11.73 6.86 16.19
C ILE A 299 -12.21 5.69 15.33
N SER A 300 -12.90 4.75 15.91
CA SER A 300 -13.53 3.60 15.25
C SER A 300 -15.02 3.79 15.08
N VAL A 301 -15.69 2.85 14.39
CA VAL A 301 -17.14 2.87 14.22
C VAL A 301 -17.77 1.65 14.85
N GLU A 302 -18.89 1.85 15.57
CA GLU A 302 -19.76 0.78 16.05
C GLU A 302 -21.14 0.84 15.42
N GLU A 303 -21.70 -0.33 15.10
CA GLU A 303 -23.08 -0.47 14.67
C GLU A 303 -24.05 -0.30 15.85
N ILE A 304 -25.10 0.48 15.66
CA ILE A 304 -26.23 0.54 16.58
C ILE A 304 -27.25 -0.50 16.12
N LYS A 305 -27.50 -1.52 16.95
CA LYS A 305 -28.39 -2.62 16.63
C LYS A 305 -29.69 -2.55 17.47
N GLU A 306 -30.81 -2.80 16.82
CA GLU A 306 -32.07 -3.07 17.47
C GLU A 306 -32.40 -4.57 17.41
N THR A 307 -32.84 -5.12 18.54
CA THR A 307 -33.23 -6.53 18.69
C THR A 307 -34.74 -6.66 18.62
N ALA A 308 -35.24 -7.47 17.70
CA ALA A 308 -36.67 -7.82 17.58
C ALA A 308 -36.84 -9.34 17.62
N THR A 309 -38.06 -9.80 17.95
CA THR A 309 -38.41 -11.22 17.83
C THR A 309 -39.23 -11.41 16.56
N ASP A 310 -38.81 -12.31 15.67
CA ASP A 310 -39.53 -12.63 14.45
C ASP A 310 -40.80 -13.47 14.72
N ALA A 311 -41.57 -13.77 13.66
CA ALA A 311 -42.80 -14.53 13.77
C ALA A 311 -42.59 -15.99 14.24
N ASP A 312 -41.38 -16.50 14.13
CA ASP A 312 -40.99 -17.87 14.51
C ASP A 312 -40.38 -17.92 15.93
N GLY A 313 -40.28 -16.76 16.61
CA GLY A 313 -39.75 -16.64 17.97
C GLY A 313 -38.26 -16.51 18.09
N ASN A 314 -37.52 -16.29 16.94
CA ASN A 314 -36.09 -16.08 16.94
C ASN A 314 -35.73 -14.61 17.19
N THR A 315 -34.61 -14.38 17.85
CA THR A 315 -34.05 -13.05 18.01
C THR A 315 -33.40 -12.61 16.72
N VAL A 316 -33.84 -11.47 16.14
CA VAL A 316 -33.28 -10.85 14.95
C VAL A 316 -32.68 -9.51 15.34
N GLU A 317 -31.40 -9.31 15.05
CA GLU A 317 -30.71 -8.03 15.17
C GLU A 317 -30.75 -7.30 13.84
N THR A 318 -31.09 -6.01 13.87
CA THR A 318 -31.09 -5.14 12.70
C THR A 318 -30.22 -3.92 12.99
N VAL A 319 -29.27 -3.61 12.09
CA VAL A 319 -28.47 -2.37 12.19
C VAL A 319 -29.37 -1.19 11.85
N VAL A 320 -29.51 -0.25 12.78
CA VAL A 320 -30.36 0.94 12.67
C VAL A 320 -29.56 2.23 12.58
N GLY A 321 -28.24 2.17 12.71
CA GLY A 321 -27.36 3.32 12.61
C GLY A 321 -25.92 2.97 12.98
N HIS A 322 -25.08 4.00 12.98
CA HIS A 322 -23.66 3.92 13.34
C HIS A 322 -23.31 5.02 14.34
N LYS A 323 -22.29 4.80 15.14
CA LYS A 323 -21.68 5.81 16.01
C LYS A 323 -20.16 5.67 15.99
N LEU A 324 -19.47 6.79 16.13
CA LEU A 324 -18.04 6.81 16.35
C LEU A 324 -17.72 6.54 17.83
N VAL A 325 -16.64 5.82 18.07
CA VAL A 325 -16.13 5.48 19.40
C VAL A 325 -14.67 5.93 19.50
N SER A 326 -14.36 6.72 20.52
CA SER A 326 -13.05 7.26 20.82
C SER A 326 -13.04 7.84 22.23
N ASP A 327 -11.90 7.82 22.89
CA ASP A 327 -11.70 8.46 24.20
C ASP A 327 -11.46 9.97 24.08
N LEU A 328 -10.92 10.42 22.94
CA LEU A 328 -10.58 11.83 22.68
C LEU A 328 -11.64 12.58 21.88
N TYR A 329 -12.33 11.91 20.95
CA TYR A 329 -13.37 12.55 20.14
C TYR A 329 -14.70 12.65 20.88
N THR A 330 -15.16 13.86 21.12
CA THR A 330 -16.41 14.16 21.86
C THR A 330 -17.45 14.92 21.03
N GLY A 331 -17.30 14.92 19.70
CA GLY A 331 -18.21 15.60 18.78
C GLY A 331 -19.54 14.88 18.55
N GLU A 332 -20.22 15.19 17.43
CA GLU A 332 -21.42 14.51 17.00
C GLU A 332 -21.16 13.01 16.83
N ALA A 333 -22.12 12.16 17.21
CA ALA A 333 -21.94 10.71 17.26
C ALA A 333 -21.56 10.08 15.91
N TYR A 334 -22.05 10.65 14.79
CA TYR A 334 -21.70 10.20 13.44
C TYR A 334 -21.85 11.36 12.45
N PRO A 335 -20.89 12.31 12.44
CA PRO A 335 -20.95 13.48 11.57
C PRO A 335 -20.63 13.09 10.13
N VAL A 336 -21.38 13.68 9.19
CA VAL A 336 -21.19 13.45 7.75
C VAL A 336 -21.19 14.78 7.01
N ALA A 337 -20.15 15.03 6.22
CA ALA A 337 -20.07 16.21 5.35
C ALA A 337 -20.80 15.94 4.03
N SER A 338 -22.01 16.44 3.88
CA SER A 338 -22.90 16.15 2.74
C SER A 338 -22.32 16.54 1.38
N GLU A 339 -21.48 17.56 1.29
CA GLU A 339 -20.79 17.95 0.06
C GLU A 339 -19.75 16.90 -0.39
N VAL A 340 -19.10 16.21 0.55
CA VAL A 340 -18.17 15.11 0.26
C VAL A 340 -18.94 13.85 -0.10
N THR A 341 -20.05 13.58 0.60
CA THR A 341 -20.96 12.47 0.27
C THR A 341 -21.43 12.54 -1.19
N LEU A 342 -21.84 13.71 -1.66
CA LEU A 342 -22.30 13.87 -3.05
C LEU A 342 -21.20 13.48 -4.06
N ILE A 343 -19.96 13.90 -3.85
CA ILE A 343 -18.83 13.55 -4.74
C ILE A 343 -18.57 12.03 -4.68
N LYS A 344 -18.58 11.46 -3.48
CA LYS A 344 -18.37 10.02 -3.25
C LYS A 344 -19.45 9.19 -3.95
N ASP A 345 -20.71 9.49 -3.71
CA ASP A 345 -21.84 8.72 -4.24
C ASP A 345 -21.93 8.80 -5.75
N GLU A 346 -21.63 9.96 -6.35
CA GLU A 346 -21.56 10.12 -7.82
C GLU A 346 -20.46 9.21 -8.40
N TRP A 347 -19.31 9.14 -7.76
CA TRP A 347 -18.20 8.28 -8.21
C TRP A 347 -18.52 6.80 -8.02
N LEU A 348 -19.04 6.39 -6.87
CA LEU A 348 -19.48 5.01 -6.61
C LEU A 348 -20.48 4.55 -7.68
N ALA A 349 -21.51 5.36 -7.97
CA ALA A 349 -22.52 5.06 -8.98
C ALA A 349 -21.91 4.93 -10.40
N SER A 350 -20.93 5.78 -10.73
CA SER A 350 -20.23 5.72 -12.03
C SER A 350 -19.44 4.43 -12.20
N VAL A 351 -18.72 3.99 -11.17
CA VAL A 351 -17.96 2.73 -11.19
C VAL A 351 -18.90 1.53 -11.22
N ASP A 352 -19.97 1.55 -10.43
CA ASP A 352 -20.98 0.47 -10.42
C ASP A 352 -21.69 0.34 -11.76
N GLU A 353 -22.00 1.44 -12.46
CA GLU A 353 -22.55 1.40 -13.81
C GLU A 353 -21.56 0.79 -14.81
N ALA A 354 -20.27 1.15 -14.71
CA ALA A 354 -19.23 0.68 -15.63
C ALA A 354 -18.88 -0.80 -15.41
N LEU A 355 -18.79 -1.26 -14.17
CA LEU A 355 -18.26 -2.57 -13.78
C LEU A 355 -19.30 -3.52 -13.16
N GLY A 356 -20.52 -3.07 -12.90
CA GLY A 356 -21.56 -3.85 -12.22
C GLY A 356 -22.19 -4.95 -13.07
N LYS A 357 -21.79 -5.10 -14.36
CA LYS A 357 -22.32 -6.16 -15.21
C LYS A 357 -21.94 -7.53 -14.67
N LYS A 358 -22.96 -8.38 -14.42
CA LYS A 358 -22.77 -9.77 -14.01
C LYS A 358 -22.02 -10.57 -15.07
N ILE A 359 -20.98 -11.32 -14.63
CA ILE A 359 -20.17 -12.24 -15.46
C ILE A 359 -20.30 -13.69 -15.01
N GLY A 360 -20.80 -13.95 -13.80
CA GLY A 360 -20.96 -15.30 -13.27
C GLY A 360 -21.61 -15.32 -11.88
N THR A 361 -21.56 -16.46 -11.25
CA THR A 361 -21.99 -16.68 -9.85
C THR A 361 -21.00 -17.60 -9.16
N ALA A 362 -20.52 -17.24 -7.98
CA ALA A 362 -19.67 -18.10 -7.16
C ALA A 362 -20.53 -19.12 -6.39
N GLY A 363 -20.27 -20.39 -6.58
CA GLY A 363 -20.84 -21.50 -5.82
C GLY A 363 -20.02 -21.87 -4.57
N VAL A 364 -18.89 -21.17 -4.37
CA VAL A 364 -17.98 -21.25 -3.22
C VAL A 364 -17.67 -19.86 -2.69
N THR A 365 -17.13 -19.76 -1.49
CA THR A 365 -16.60 -18.50 -0.98
C THR A 365 -15.12 -18.38 -1.33
N PHE A 366 -14.75 -17.36 -2.08
CA PHE A 366 -13.36 -17.01 -2.34
C PHE A 366 -12.86 -16.08 -1.23
N ASP A 367 -11.86 -16.52 -0.47
CA ASP A 367 -11.35 -15.79 0.68
C ASP A 367 -9.83 -15.90 0.79
N ASN A 368 -9.21 -14.85 1.31
CA ASN A 368 -7.78 -14.74 1.56
C ASN A 368 -7.43 -14.63 3.03
N TYR A 369 -8.42 -14.75 3.92
CA TYR A 369 -8.28 -14.54 5.36
C TYR A 369 -8.79 -15.76 6.13
N ASP A 370 -8.23 -15.98 7.32
CA ASP A 370 -8.76 -16.96 8.26
C ASP A 370 -9.91 -16.36 9.11
N ALA A 371 -10.50 -17.20 9.99
CA ALA A 371 -11.60 -16.78 10.86
C ALA A 371 -11.20 -15.69 11.89
N ASP A 372 -9.92 -15.53 12.15
CA ASP A 372 -9.35 -14.53 13.07
C ASP A 372 -8.94 -13.24 12.32
N GLY A 373 -9.14 -13.19 10.99
CA GLY A 373 -8.84 -12.04 10.15
C GLY A 373 -7.37 -11.97 9.70
N ASN A 374 -6.56 -13.03 9.89
CA ASN A 374 -5.19 -13.04 9.41
C ASN A 374 -5.15 -13.32 7.91
N ARG A 375 -4.37 -12.55 7.17
CA ARG A 375 -4.19 -12.74 5.73
C ARG A 375 -3.36 -13.98 5.44
N LEU A 376 -3.88 -14.85 4.56
CA LEU A 376 -3.28 -16.14 4.23
C LEU A 376 -2.51 -16.11 2.91
N VAL A 377 -3.04 -15.44 1.89
CA VAL A 377 -2.56 -15.48 0.49
C VAL A 377 -1.08 -15.07 0.31
N ARG A 378 -0.49 -14.41 1.30
CA ARG A 378 0.92 -13.99 1.32
C ARG A 378 1.87 -14.94 2.07
N LYS A 379 1.38 -16.08 2.53
CA LYS A 379 2.19 -17.05 3.31
C LYS A 379 1.80 -18.51 3.13
N GLN A 380 0.65 -18.76 2.49
CA GLN A 380 0.17 -20.11 2.18
C GLN A 380 -0.77 -20.10 0.96
N GLU A 381 -1.15 -21.27 0.50
CA GLU A 381 -2.16 -21.45 -0.55
C GLU A 381 -3.52 -20.92 -0.10
N THR A 382 -4.26 -20.29 -1.03
CA THR A 382 -5.67 -19.91 -0.85
C THR A 382 -6.47 -20.23 -2.11
N ASN A 383 -7.76 -20.50 -1.97
CA ASN A 383 -8.62 -20.78 -3.12
C ASN A 383 -8.73 -19.58 -4.09
N THR A 384 -8.67 -18.34 -3.59
CA THR A 384 -8.63 -17.17 -4.47
C THR A 384 -7.30 -17.08 -5.22
N GLY A 385 -6.19 -17.41 -4.56
CA GLY A 385 -4.87 -17.49 -5.19
C GLY A 385 -4.81 -18.54 -6.28
N ASP A 386 -5.34 -19.73 -5.99
CA ASP A 386 -5.48 -20.82 -6.97
C ASP A 386 -6.33 -20.38 -8.17
N PHE A 387 -7.48 -19.78 -7.91
CA PHE A 387 -8.40 -19.27 -8.95
C PHE A 387 -7.73 -18.23 -9.85
N ALA A 388 -6.96 -17.34 -9.28
CA ALA A 388 -6.23 -16.30 -10.01
C ALA A 388 -5.11 -16.90 -10.90
N ALA A 389 -4.35 -17.88 -10.37
CA ALA A 389 -3.33 -18.58 -11.14
C ALA A 389 -3.93 -19.44 -12.25
N ASP A 390 -5.07 -20.10 -11.97
CA ASP A 390 -5.78 -20.92 -12.98
C ASP A 390 -6.35 -20.06 -14.11
N ALA A 391 -6.80 -18.86 -13.81
CA ALA A 391 -7.28 -17.92 -14.82
C ALA A 391 -6.16 -17.54 -15.82
N LEU A 392 -4.94 -17.33 -15.34
CA LEU A 392 -3.77 -17.09 -16.18
C LEU A 392 -3.42 -18.33 -17.02
N TYR A 393 -3.42 -19.51 -16.40
CA TYR A 393 -3.19 -20.76 -17.11
C TYR A 393 -4.24 -20.97 -18.22
N TYR A 394 -5.52 -20.79 -17.87
CA TYR A 394 -6.65 -20.93 -18.80
C TYR A 394 -6.56 -19.96 -19.98
N LEU A 395 -6.19 -18.69 -19.75
CA LEU A 395 -6.07 -17.70 -20.82
C LEU A 395 -5.16 -18.18 -21.94
N PHE A 396 -3.95 -18.60 -21.64
CA PHE A 396 -2.97 -19.01 -22.65
C PHE A 396 -3.29 -20.37 -23.25
N ASP A 397 -3.84 -21.29 -22.45
CA ASP A 397 -4.31 -22.60 -22.95
C ASP A 397 -5.50 -22.46 -23.92
N ASP A 398 -6.47 -21.58 -23.62
CA ASP A 398 -7.62 -21.28 -24.51
C ASP A 398 -7.19 -20.59 -25.81
N MET A 399 -6.12 -19.78 -25.77
CA MET A 399 -5.48 -19.22 -26.96
C MET A 399 -4.72 -20.27 -27.80
N GLY A 400 -4.65 -21.51 -27.36
CA GLY A 400 -3.93 -22.60 -28.03
C GLY A 400 -2.41 -22.51 -27.88
N LEU A 401 -1.91 -21.77 -26.88
CA LEU A 401 -0.50 -21.68 -26.55
C LEU A 401 -0.12 -22.78 -25.54
N ASP A 402 1.10 -23.25 -25.65
CA ASP A 402 1.64 -24.19 -24.66
C ASP A 402 2.03 -23.44 -23.40
N VAL A 403 1.33 -23.69 -22.29
CA VAL A 403 1.58 -23.13 -20.96
C VAL A 403 1.82 -24.28 -19.99
N ASP A 404 2.95 -24.28 -19.29
CA ASP A 404 3.30 -25.34 -18.34
C ASP A 404 2.92 -24.97 -16.91
N VAL A 405 3.14 -23.72 -16.55
CA VAL A 405 2.96 -23.16 -15.20
C VAL A 405 2.35 -21.78 -15.29
N ALA A 406 1.49 -21.44 -14.33
CA ALA A 406 1.11 -20.06 -14.10
C ALA A 406 1.40 -19.68 -12.65
N VAL A 407 1.80 -18.42 -12.44
CA VAL A 407 2.08 -17.85 -11.11
C VAL A 407 1.35 -16.53 -10.91
N MET A 408 0.90 -16.33 -9.67
CA MET A 408 0.29 -15.09 -9.19
C MET A 408 0.90 -14.72 -7.85
N ASN A 409 1.48 -13.52 -7.74
CA ASN A 409 2.01 -13.05 -6.46
C ASN A 409 0.87 -12.75 -5.47
N GLY A 410 1.01 -13.16 -4.22
CA GLY A 410 0.00 -13.01 -3.18
C GLY A 410 -0.34 -11.53 -2.89
N GLY A 411 0.61 -10.62 -3.13
CA GLY A 411 0.40 -9.19 -3.05
C GLY A 411 -0.58 -8.65 -4.08
N GLY A 412 -0.74 -9.32 -5.21
CA GLY A 412 -1.65 -8.97 -6.30
C GLY A 412 -3.08 -9.52 -6.14
N VAL A 413 -3.39 -10.25 -5.05
CA VAL A 413 -4.73 -10.78 -4.74
C VAL A 413 -5.28 -10.06 -3.51
N ARG A 414 -6.28 -9.19 -3.71
CA ARG A 414 -6.61 -8.13 -2.73
C ARG A 414 -8.03 -8.23 -2.11
N ASN A 415 -8.88 -9.11 -2.59
CA ASN A 415 -10.26 -9.21 -2.14
C ASN A 415 -10.42 -9.66 -0.69
N LYS A 416 -11.46 -9.16 -0.05
CA LYS A 416 -12.13 -9.80 1.09
C LYS A 416 -12.99 -10.96 0.60
N ALA A 417 -13.69 -11.65 1.49
CA ALA A 417 -14.55 -12.79 1.12
C ALA A 417 -15.57 -12.42 0.02
N ILE A 418 -15.57 -13.18 -1.08
CA ILE A 418 -16.48 -13.03 -2.22
C ILE A 418 -17.34 -14.28 -2.34
N THR A 419 -18.65 -14.09 -2.47
CA THR A 419 -19.63 -15.17 -2.68
C THR A 419 -20.80 -14.67 -3.52
N GLY A 420 -21.54 -15.57 -4.17
CA GLY A 420 -22.73 -15.22 -4.94
C GLY A 420 -22.42 -14.55 -6.27
N GLU A 421 -22.99 -13.38 -6.55
CA GLU A 421 -22.84 -12.74 -7.86
C GLU A 421 -21.42 -12.26 -8.14
N LEU A 422 -20.88 -12.63 -9.29
CA LEU A 422 -19.59 -12.17 -9.81
C LEU A 422 -19.81 -11.14 -10.92
N THR A 423 -19.20 -9.97 -10.81
CA THR A 423 -19.24 -8.87 -11.76
C THR A 423 -17.82 -8.51 -12.20
N TYR A 424 -17.67 -7.62 -13.21
CA TYR A 424 -16.34 -7.04 -13.51
C TYR A 424 -15.76 -6.29 -12.33
N LYS A 425 -16.61 -5.66 -11.47
CA LYS A 425 -16.17 -5.02 -10.23
C LYS A 425 -15.54 -6.03 -9.27
N THR A 426 -16.20 -7.16 -9.04
CA THR A 426 -15.66 -8.25 -8.20
C THR A 426 -14.32 -8.80 -8.75
N ALA A 427 -14.21 -8.95 -10.07
CA ALA A 427 -12.93 -9.35 -10.67
C ALA A 427 -11.84 -8.30 -10.44
N LYS A 428 -12.20 -7.00 -10.49
CA LYS A 428 -11.28 -5.90 -10.22
C LYS A 428 -10.95 -5.72 -8.73
N GLU A 429 -11.81 -6.19 -7.81
CA GLU A 429 -11.52 -6.27 -6.37
C GLU A 429 -10.50 -7.38 -6.04
N ILE A 430 -10.47 -8.46 -6.84
CA ILE A 430 -9.42 -9.48 -6.75
C ILE A 430 -8.10 -8.91 -7.27
N HIS A 431 -8.11 -8.32 -8.47
CA HIS A 431 -6.95 -7.75 -9.16
C HIS A 431 -7.12 -6.24 -9.37
N THR A 432 -6.48 -5.44 -8.54
CA THR A 432 -6.70 -3.99 -8.45
C THR A 432 -5.69 -3.15 -9.23
N PHE A 433 -4.59 -3.77 -9.72
CA PHE A 433 -3.42 -3.04 -10.22
C PHE A 433 -3.49 -2.68 -11.71
N GLY A 434 -4.32 -3.38 -12.50
CA GLY A 434 -4.35 -3.22 -13.95
C GLY A 434 -3.11 -3.80 -14.63
N ASN A 435 -2.54 -4.86 -14.06
CA ASN A 435 -1.46 -5.60 -14.67
C ASN A 435 -1.92 -6.28 -15.96
N VAL A 436 -0.98 -6.62 -16.83
CA VAL A 436 -1.28 -7.30 -18.09
C VAL A 436 -0.63 -8.68 -18.12
N ALA A 437 -1.38 -9.67 -18.61
CA ALA A 437 -0.91 -11.04 -18.71
C ALA A 437 0.21 -11.16 -19.75
N CYS A 438 1.24 -11.92 -19.42
CA CYS A 438 2.35 -12.26 -20.29
C CYS A 438 2.76 -13.72 -20.12
N LEU A 439 3.42 -14.27 -21.15
CA LEU A 439 3.95 -15.61 -21.21
C LEU A 439 5.45 -15.55 -21.51
N GLN A 440 6.27 -16.15 -20.64
CA GLN A 440 7.73 -16.21 -20.80
C GLN A 440 8.24 -17.63 -20.80
N THR A 441 9.34 -17.90 -21.48
CA THR A 441 10.07 -19.15 -21.37
C THR A 441 11.18 -19.01 -20.33
N VAL A 442 11.11 -19.83 -19.26
CA VAL A 442 12.08 -19.86 -18.16
C VAL A 442 12.67 -21.25 -17.99
N THR A 443 13.78 -21.36 -17.26
CA THR A 443 14.35 -22.66 -16.88
C THR A 443 13.72 -23.18 -15.59
N GLY A 444 13.78 -24.48 -15.34
CA GLY A 444 13.34 -25.06 -14.07
C GLY A 444 14.13 -24.51 -12.88
N GLN A 445 15.39 -24.11 -13.08
CA GLN A 445 16.17 -23.45 -12.03
C GLN A 445 15.59 -22.08 -11.68
N GLN A 446 15.21 -21.27 -12.67
CA GLN A 446 14.56 -19.97 -12.43
C GLN A 446 13.21 -20.13 -11.72
N LEU A 447 12.43 -21.18 -12.05
CA LEU A 447 11.21 -21.52 -11.34
C LEU A 447 11.47 -21.86 -9.87
N LEU A 448 12.45 -22.73 -9.60
CA LEU A 448 12.81 -23.08 -8.22
C LEU A 448 13.28 -21.87 -7.43
N ASP A 449 14.13 -21.02 -8.03
CA ASP A 449 14.61 -19.78 -7.40
C ASP A 449 13.46 -18.81 -7.10
N ALA A 450 12.46 -18.72 -7.99
CA ALA A 450 11.30 -17.87 -7.80
C ALA A 450 10.37 -18.38 -6.67
N LEU A 451 10.13 -19.69 -6.60
CA LEU A 451 9.36 -20.29 -5.51
C LEU A 451 10.06 -20.09 -4.16
N GLU A 452 11.37 -20.29 -4.12
CA GLU A 452 12.18 -20.07 -2.91
C GLU A 452 12.16 -18.58 -2.48
N TRP A 453 12.29 -17.68 -3.46
CA TRP A 453 12.23 -16.25 -3.21
C TRP A 453 10.87 -15.81 -2.64
N GLY A 454 9.77 -16.31 -3.22
CA GLY A 454 8.42 -16.09 -2.73
C GLY A 454 8.18 -16.66 -1.32
N ALA A 455 8.81 -17.79 -1.00
CA ALA A 455 8.67 -18.49 0.29
C ALA A 455 9.58 -17.95 1.41
N ARG A 456 10.45 -16.97 1.14
CA ARG A 456 11.52 -16.52 2.06
C ARG A 456 11.06 -16.15 3.47
N ASP A 457 9.86 -15.58 3.60
CA ASP A 457 9.33 -15.07 4.88
C ASP A 457 8.30 -16.00 5.53
N VAL A 458 7.95 -17.13 4.90
CA VAL A 458 6.97 -18.10 5.43
C VAL A 458 7.40 -18.59 6.80
N GLY A 459 6.47 -18.52 7.77
CA GLY A 459 6.69 -18.88 9.17
C GLY A 459 7.17 -17.72 10.05
N THR A 460 7.56 -16.57 9.47
CA THR A 460 8.03 -15.39 10.21
C THR A 460 7.24 -14.13 9.89
N ALA A 461 6.89 -13.92 8.62
CA ALA A 461 6.16 -12.73 8.16
C ALA A 461 5.32 -13.03 6.91
N GLU A 462 4.53 -12.05 6.47
CA GLU A 462 3.87 -12.05 5.17
C GLU A 462 4.84 -11.60 4.07
N CYS A 463 4.68 -12.19 2.87
CA CYS A 463 5.47 -11.82 1.69
C CYS A 463 4.56 -11.53 0.49
N GLY A 464 4.55 -10.29 0.00
CA GLY A 464 3.79 -9.92 -1.21
C GLY A 464 4.17 -10.77 -2.43
N GLY A 465 5.44 -11.13 -2.54
CA GLY A 465 5.97 -12.02 -3.57
C GLY A 465 5.70 -13.51 -3.36
N PHE A 466 4.95 -13.93 -2.33
CA PHE A 466 4.55 -15.35 -2.20
C PHE A 466 3.73 -15.77 -3.42
N LEU A 467 4.16 -16.87 -4.09
CA LEU A 467 3.56 -17.27 -5.35
C LEU A 467 2.44 -18.31 -5.15
N GLN A 468 1.22 -17.93 -5.50
CA GLN A 468 0.11 -18.82 -5.78
C GLN A 468 0.31 -19.41 -7.18
N VAL A 469 -0.07 -20.67 -7.40
CA VAL A 469 0.39 -21.39 -8.59
C VAL A 469 -0.69 -22.22 -9.29
N SER A 470 -0.50 -22.46 -10.59
CA SER A 470 -1.25 -23.42 -11.39
C SER A 470 -0.29 -24.28 -12.24
N GLY A 471 -0.59 -25.56 -12.44
CA GLY A 471 0.26 -26.48 -13.18
C GLY A 471 1.51 -26.97 -12.45
N ILE A 472 1.74 -26.53 -11.23
CA ILE A 472 2.91 -26.89 -10.39
C ILE A 472 2.47 -27.16 -8.96
N THR A 473 3.16 -28.04 -8.25
CA THR A 473 3.01 -28.27 -6.81
C THR A 473 4.36 -28.21 -6.12
N TYR A 474 4.39 -27.79 -4.86
CA TYR A 474 5.61 -27.76 -4.07
C TYR A 474 5.35 -27.75 -2.57
N LYS A 475 6.40 -28.02 -1.79
CA LYS A 475 6.38 -27.96 -0.33
C LYS A 475 7.38 -26.96 0.19
N ILE A 476 7.08 -26.37 1.35
CA ILE A 476 7.92 -25.40 2.05
C ILE A 476 8.26 -25.94 3.43
N ASP A 477 9.56 -26.19 3.70
CA ASP A 477 10.04 -26.49 5.06
C ASP A 477 10.07 -25.21 5.89
N THR A 478 9.09 -25.06 6.78
CA THR A 478 8.93 -23.86 7.61
C THR A 478 9.97 -23.76 8.73
N GLU A 479 10.67 -24.83 9.09
CA GLU A 479 11.72 -24.85 10.10
C GLU A 479 13.11 -24.56 9.52
N TRP A 480 13.29 -24.68 8.19
CA TRP A 480 14.56 -24.35 7.56
C TRP A 480 14.73 -22.84 7.44
N PRO A 481 15.85 -22.26 7.91
CA PRO A 481 16.07 -20.83 7.80
C PRO A 481 16.25 -20.42 6.35
N THR A 482 15.66 -19.29 5.97
CA THR A 482 15.92 -18.69 4.65
C THR A 482 17.38 -18.31 4.50
N SER A 483 17.92 -18.47 3.30
CA SER A 483 19.28 -18.04 2.94
C SER A 483 19.33 -17.40 1.55
N VAL A 484 18.21 -16.84 1.10
CA VAL A 484 18.11 -16.08 -0.15
C VAL A 484 19.04 -14.87 -0.12
N GLN A 485 19.51 -14.47 -1.30
CA GLN A 485 20.43 -13.35 -1.46
C GLN A 485 19.70 -12.17 -2.10
N LYS A 486 19.82 -10.98 -1.51
CA LYS A 486 19.26 -9.73 -2.03
C LYS A 486 20.27 -8.60 -1.95
N ASP A 487 20.10 -7.58 -2.80
CA ASP A 487 20.85 -6.34 -2.71
C ASP A 487 20.24 -5.35 -1.71
N ASP A 488 20.78 -4.15 -1.64
CA ASP A 488 20.35 -3.05 -0.78
C ASP A 488 18.98 -2.45 -1.15
N LYS A 489 18.45 -2.78 -2.32
CA LYS A 489 17.09 -2.41 -2.78
C LYS A 489 16.07 -3.54 -2.57
N GLY A 490 16.48 -4.66 -1.97
CA GLY A 490 15.62 -5.83 -1.75
C GLY A 490 15.43 -6.71 -2.99
N VAL A 491 16.25 -6.56 -4.03
CA VAL A 491 16.16 -7.32 -5.28
C VAL A 491 17.00 -8.60 -5.18
N TRP A 492 16.46 -9.73 -5.65
CA TRP A 492 17.17 -11.01 -5.68
C TRP A 492 18.48 -10.93 -6.50
N THR A 493 19.58 -11.44 -5.93
CA THR A 493 20.91 -11.41 -6.54
C THR A 493 21.50 -12.78 -6.84
N GLY A 494 20.93 -13.86 -6.32
CA GLY A 494 21.45 -15.21 -6.55
C GLY A 494 20.75 -16.29 -5.75
N ALA A 495 21.05 -17.54 -6.09
CA ALA A 495 20.53 -18.72 -5.40
C ALA A 495 20.84 -18.70 -3.89
N PRO A 496 20.01 -19.33 -3.04
CA PRO A 496 20.23 -19.38 -1.61
C PRO A 496 21.58 -20.02 -1.26
N THR A 497 22.26 -19.46 -0.24
CA THR A 497 23.60 -19.92 0.17
C THR A 497 23.56 -21.16 1.05
N GLY A 498 22.44 -21.43 1.73
CA GLY A 498 22.28 -22.50 2.72
C GLY A 498 21.38 -23.67 2.27
N GLY A 499 20.91 -23.67 1.06
CA GLY A 499 19.94 -24.64 0.53
C GLY A 499 18.51 -24.11 0.48
N TYR A 500 17.66 -24.79 -0.27
CA TYR A 500 16.28 -24.40 -0.52
C TYR A 500 15.35 -24.87 0.59
N ARG A 501 14.41 -24.01 1.01
CA ARG A 501 13.24 -24.37 1.84
C ARG A 501 12.18 -25.05 0.99
N VAL A 502 12.08 -24.63 -0.28
CA VAL A 502 11.19 -25.21 -1.27
C VAL A 502 11.73 -26.53 -1.76
N HIS A 503 10.91 -27.57 -1.69
CA HIS A 503 11.26 -28.93 -2.09
C HIS A 503 10.06 -29.70 -2.65
N ASP A 504 10.27 -30.91 -3.14
CA ASP A 504 9.25 -31.78 -3.76
C ASP A 504 8.45 -31.05 -4.86
N VAL A 505 9.16 -30.23 -5.67
CA VAL A 505 8.56 -29.45 -6.75
C VAL A 505 8.22 -30.37 -7.92
N LYS A 506 6.96 -30.32 -8.37
CA LYS A 506 6.46 -31.15 -9.48
C LYS A 506 5.65 -30.31 -10.45
N ILE A 507 5.82 -30.58 -11.75
CA ILE A 507 5.08 -29.94 -12.86
C ILE A 507 4.03 -30.91 -13.37
N TYR A 508 2.85 -30.43 -13.71
CA TYR A 508 1.81 -31.23 -14.34
C TYR A 508 2.20 -31.57 -15.78
N ASN A 509 2.35 -32.86 -16.06
CA ASN A 509 2.61 -33.35 -17.40
C ASN A 509 1.28 -33.63 -18.11
N LYS A 510 1.01 -32.91 -19.18
CA LYS A 510 -0.23 -32.98 -19.97
C LYS A 510 -0.38 -34.28 -20.74
N GLU A 511 0.73 -34.99 -21.04
CA GLU A 511 0.70 -36.25 -21.77
C GLU A 511 0.35 -37.45 -20.85
N THR A 512 0.89 -37.41 -19.61
CA THR A 512 0.68 -38.50 -18.63
C THR A 512 -0.47 -38.22 -17.67
N ASN A 513 -0.97 -36.98 -17.62
CA ASN A 513 -1.95 -36.45 -16.64
C ASN A 513 -1.47 -36.67 -15.18
N THR A 514 -0.18 -36.49 -14.93
CA THR A 514 0.40 -36.64 -13.59
C THR A 514 1.38 -35.52 -13.26
N TYR A 515 1.59 -35.27 -11.98
CA TYR A 515 2.65 -34.38 -11.52
C TYR A 515 4.00 -35.07 -11.46
N GLU A 516 4.96 -34.59 -12.24
CA GLU A 516 6.32 -35.16 -12.37
C GLU A 516 7.37 -34.20 -11.76
N PRO A 517 8.50 -34.74 -11.23
CA PRO A 517 9.54 -33.91 -10.64
C PRO A 517 10.05 -32.80 -11.60
N LEU A 518 10.26 -31.59 -11.09
CA LEU A 518 10.83 -30.48 -11.84
C LEU A 518 12.24 -30.80 -12.36
N ASP A 519 12.47 -30.71 -13.67
CA ASP A 519 13.82 -30.74 -14.25
C ASP A 519 14.40 -29.32 -14.30
N LEU A 520 15.43 -29.06 -13.51
CA LEU A 520 16.07 -27.74 -13.38
C LEU A 520 16.66 -27.22 -14.70
N ASN A 521 17.02 -28.10 -15.63
CA ASN A 521 17.63 -27.78 -16.91
C ASN A 521 16.61 -27.66 -18.06
N ALA A 522 15.39 -28.13 -17.86
CA ALA A 522 14.34 -28.02 -18.86
C ALA A 522 13.85 -26.56 -18.95
N LYS A 523 13.17 -26.27 -20.05
CA LYS A 523 12.48 -24.99 -20.27
C LYS A 523 11.00 -25.19 -20.12
N TYR A 524 10.36 -24.23 -19.47
CA TYR A 524 8.93 -24.18 -19.21
C TYR A 524 8.34 -22.85 -19.65
N ASN A 525 7.15 -22.88 -20.19
CA ASN A 525 6.39 -21.68 -20.50
C ASN A 525 5.59 -21.24 -19.27
N LEU A 526 5.99 -20.14 -18.70
CA LEU A 526 5.47 -19.56 -17.47
C LEU A 526 4.52 -18.40 -17.79
N ALA A 527 3.25 -18.55 -17.41
CA ALA A 527 2.25 -17.49 -17.44
C ALA A 527 2.30 -16.68 -16.13
N GLY A 528 2.08 -15.39 -16.24
CA GLY A 528 2.00 -14.49 -15.09
C GLY A 528 1.64 -13.08 -15.54
N TYR A 529 1.75 -12.11 -14.64
CA TYR A 529 1.57 -10.71 -14.97
C TYR A 529 2.89 -9.98 -15.16
N ASN A 530 2.85 -8.90 -15.95
CA ASN A 530 4.00 -8.03 -16.22
C ASN A 530 4.73 -7.62 -14.94
N TYR A 531 4.02 -7.26 -13.88
CA TYR A 531 4.60 -6.89 -12.60
C TYR A 531 5.68 -7.89 -12.14
N THR A 532 5.33 -9.18 -12.04
CA THR A 532 6.25 -10.21 -11.55
C THR A 532 7.27 -10.65 -12.58
N LEU A 533 6.82 -10.87 -13.83
CA LEU A 533 7.66 -11.57 -14.83
C LEU A 533 8.54 -10.61 -15.65
N ARG A 534 7.97 -9.50 -16.13
CA ARG A 534 8.66 -8.57 -17.02
C ARG A 534 9.32 -7.42 -16.25
N ASP A 535 8.57 -6.82 -15.33
CA ASP A 535 8.95 -5.60 -14.64
C ASP A 535 9.65 -5.89 -13.29
N LEU A 536 9.78 -7.19 -12.94
CA LEU A 536 10.56 -7.73 -11.83
C LEU A 536 10.13 -7.21 -10.45
N GLY A 537 8.86 -6.88 -10.31
CA GLY A 537 8.24 -6.49 -9.04
C GLY A 537 8.45 -7.55 -7.95
N ASP A 538 8.33 -7.19 -6.71
CA ASP A 538 8.70 -8.01 -5.53
C ASP A 538 10.16 -8.53 -5.58
N GLY A 539 11.02 -7.97 -6.46
CA GLY A 539 12.43 -8.33 -6.59
C GLY A 539 12.72 -9.63 -7.35
N PHE A 540 11.82 -10.10 -8.21
CA PHE A 540 11.95 -11.35 -8.98
C PHE A 540 13.01 -11.29 -10.10
N ASN A 541 14.20 -10.79 -9.83
CA ASN A 541 15.24 -10.57 -10.81
C ASN A 541 15.80 -11.86 -11.46
N MET A 542 15.47 -13.06 -10.94
CA MET A 542 15.79 -14.32 -11.61
C MET A 542 15.11 -14.45 -12.98
N PHE A 543 14.02 -13.70 -13.24
CA PHE A 543 13.37 -13.67 -14.55
C PHE A 543 13.99 -12.66 -15.52
N SER A 544 14.97 -11.86 -15.09
CA SER A 544 15.68 -10.92 -15.95
C SER A 544 16.30 -11.64 -17.15
N GLY A 545 16.03 -11.14 -18.36
CA GLY A 545 16.49 -11.76 -19.60
C GLY A 545 15.75 -13.02 -20.03
N ALA A 546 14.66 -13.42 -19.36
CA ALA A 546 13.78 -14.50 -19.84
C ALA A 546 13.19 -14.14 -21.22
N VAL A 547 12.91 -15.17 -22.03
CA VAL A 547 12.41 -14.97 -23.39
C VAL A 547 10.89 -14.72 -23.34
N ASN A 548 10.46 -13.50 -23.72
CA ASN A 548 9.05 -13.21 -23.90
C ASN A 548 8.48 -13.99 -25.09
N VAL A 549 7.50 -14.84 -24.83
CA VAL A 549 6.71 -15.53 -25.87
C VAL A 549 5.57 -14.64 -26.30
N LEU A 550 4.89 -14.02 -25.35
CA LEU A 550 3.79 -13.11 -25.59
C LEU A 550 3.69 -12.07 -24.46
N ASP A 551 3.39 -10.82 -24.79
CA ASP A 551 3.31 -9.72 -23.85
C ASP A 551 2.05 -8.88 -24.09
N TYR A 552 1.55 -8.18 -23.06
CA TYR A 552 0.37 -7.29 -23.13
C TYR A 552 -0.91 -7.92 -23.69
N VAL A 553 -1.24 -9.14 -23.24
CA VAL A 553 -2.36 -9.90 -23.82
C VAL A 553 -3.71 -9.39 -23.35
N MET A 554 -3.87 -9.24 -22.03
CA MET A 554 -5.16 -8.91 -21.40
C MET A 554 -4.92 -8.33 -20.00
N GLU A 555 -5.74 -7.33 -19.61
CA GLU A 555 -5.71 -6.80 -18.24
C GLU A 555 -6.19 -7.85 -17.22
N ASP A 556 -5.64 -7.80 -16.03
CA ASP A 556 -5.78 -8.80 -14.97
C ASP A 556 -7.26 -9.13 -14.61
N TYR A 557 -8.11 -8.13 -14.40
CA TYR A 557 -9.52 -8.38 -14.10
C TYR A 557 -10.28 -9.00 -15.30
N MET A 558 -9.86 -8.71 -16.53
CA MET A 558 -10.44 -9.32 -17.73
C MET A 558 -9.99 -10.78 -17.88
N VAL A 559 -8.78 -11.13 -17.43
CA VAL A 559 -8.31 -12.53 -17.37
C VAL A 559 -9.24 -13.36 -16.47
N LEU A 560 -9.58 -12.83 -15.28
CA LEU A 560 -10.55 -13.46 -14.39
C LEU A 560 -11.94 -13.54 -15.02
N ALA A 561 -12.43 -12.46 -15.63
CA ALA A 561 -13.74 -12.45 -16.29
C ALA A 561 -13.82 -13.48 -17.42
N ASN A 562 -12.75 -13.64 -18.20
CA ASN A 562 -12.65 -14.65 -19.25
C ASN A 562 -12.71 -16.08 -18.66
N TYR A 563 -12.02 -16.33 -17.59
CA TYR A 563 -12.04 -17.63 -16.90
C TYR A 563 -13.42 -17.93 -16.31
N ILE A 564 -14.06 -16.97 -15.64
CA ILE A 564 -15.43 -17.09 -15.12
C ILE A 564 -16.42 -17.44 -16.24
N ALA A 565 -16.29 -16.82 -17.41
CA ALA A 565 -17.15 -17.10 -18.56
C ALA A 565 -16.98 -18.54 -19.14
N GLY A 566 -15.85 -19.19 -18.84
CA GLY A 566 -15.59 -20.57 -19.24
C GLY A 566 -16.33 -21.63 -18.41
N PHE A 567 -16.90 -21.25 -17.25
CA PHE A 567 -17.61 -22.22 -16.40
C PHE A 567 -19.02 -22.49 -16.91
N GLU A 568 -19.42 -23.76 -16.86
CA GLU A 568 -20.81 -24.16 -17.04
C GLU A 568 -21.56 -24.07 -15.69
N GLY A 569 -22.34 -23.00 -15.50
CA GLY A 569 -23.09 -22.74 -14.26
C GLY A 569 -22.32 -21.90 -13.24
N GLU A 570 -22.44 -22.24 -11.96
CA GLU A 570 -21.73 -21.54 -10.89
C GLU A 570 -20.24 -21.90 -10.87
N VAL A 571 -19.38 -20.93 -10.61
CA VAL A 571 -17.96 -21.16 -10.36
C VAL A 571 -17.83 -21.96 -9.05
N GLY A 572 -17.43 -23.22 -9.15
CA GLY A 572 -17.54 -24.18 -8.05
C GLY A 572 -16.25 -24.92 -7.75
N ALA A 573 -16.38 -25.89 -6.85
CA ALA A 573 -15.25 -26.66 -6.33
C ALA A 573 -14.54 -27.50 -7.41
N THR A 574 -15.30 -28.20 -8.27
CA THR A 574 -14.77 -29.23 -9.17
C THR A 574 -15.29 -29.13 -10.61
N ASN A 575 -15.63 -27.93 -11.07
CA ASN A 575 -16.15 -27.70 -12.42
C ASN A 575 -15.37 -26.67 -13.23
N SER A 576 -14.08 -26.51 -12.92
CA SER A 576 -13.18 -25.66 -13.72
C SER A 576 -13.18 -26.11 -15.19
N PRO A 577 -13.23 -25.19 -16.17
CA PRO A 577 -13.14 -25.53 -17.60
C PRO A 577 -11.83 -26.25 -17.95
N LEU A 578 -10.77 -26.09 -17.19
CA LEU A 578 -9.50 -26.81 -17.37
C LEU A 578 -9.64 -28.32 -17.09
N LEU A 579 -10.55 -28.76 -16.20
CA LEU A 579 -10.78 -30.17 -15.90
C LEU A 579 -11.27 -30.98 -17.12
N ALA A 580 -11.87 -30.34 -18.11
CA ALA A 580 -12.26 -31.00 -19.35
C ALA A 580 -11.03 -31.52 -20.15
N LYS A 581 -9.88 -30.86 -20.01
CA LYS A 581 -8.61 -31.24 -20.67
C LYS A 581 -7.66 -31.96 -19.71
N TYR A 582 -7.65 -31.58 -18.43
CA TYR A 582 -6.63 -31.92 -17.44
C TYR A 582 -7.28 -32.51 -16.18
N ALA A 583 -7.80 -33.76 -16.32
CA ALA A 583 -8.69 -34.40 -15.33
C ALA A 583 -8.07 -34.56 -13.92
N ASP A 584 -6.75 -34.70 -13.82
CA ASP A 584 -6.04 -34.93 -12.54
C ASP A 584 -5.30 -33.67 -12.05
N MET A 585 -5.55 -32.49 -12.68
CA MET A 585 -5.04 -31.22 -12.21
C MET A 585 -5.77 -30.79 -10.93
N LEU A 586 -5.04 -30.25 -9.96
CA LEU A 586 -5.61 -29.79 -8.68
C LEU A 586 -6.35 -28.47 -8.87
N LEU A 587 -7.68 -28.53 -9.04
CA LEU A 587 -8.56 -27.41 -9.40
C LEU A 587 -9.82 -27.41 -8.52
N ASP A 588 -9.64 -27.46 -7.19
CA ASP A 588 -10.73 -27.47 -6.21
C ASP A 588 -10.71 -26.19 -5.37
N TYR A 589 -11.75 -25.38 -5.45
CA TYR A 589 -11.90 -24.13 -4.72
C TYR A 589 -12.78 -24.23 -3.47
N SER A 590 -13.13 -25.46 -3.02
CA SER A 590 -14.11 -25.69 -1.94
C SER A 590 -13.67 -25.18 -0.57
N THR A 591 -12.37 -25.00 -0.36
CA THR A 591 -11.81 -24.55 0.92
C THR A 591 -10.91 -23.34 0.74
N THR A 592 -10.94 -22.43 1.70
CA THR A 592 -10.06 -21.24 1.72
C THR A 592 -8.57 -21.59 1.62
N ASN A 593 -8.16 -22.74 2.17
CA ASN A 593 -6.75 -23.18 2.17
C ASN A 593 -6.31 -23.86 0.86
N GLY A 594 -7.12 -23.77 -0.21
CA GLY A 594 -6.78 -24.30 -1.53
C GLY A 594 -6.87 -25.81 -1.67
N SER A 595 -6.26 -26.33 -2.73
CA SER A 595 -6.36 -27.74 -3.17
C SER A 595 -5.15 -28.62 -2.80
N GLY A 596 -4.15 -28.07 -2.14
CA GLY A 596 -2.92 -28.75 -1.72
C GLY A 596 -1.78 -28.67 -2.74
N ARG A 597 -1.77 -27.62 -3.56
CA ARG A 597 -0.64 -27.31 -4.48
C ARG A 597 0.58 -26.83 -3.72
N ILE A 598 0.37 -26.13 -2.61
CA ILE A 598 1.41 -25.55 -1.78
C ILE A 598 1.23 -26.07 -0.35
N VAL A 599 2.21 -26.79 0.16
CA VAL A 599 2.14 -27.40 1.48
C VAL A 599 3.24 -26.85 2.38
N ASN A 600 2.84 -26.12 3.41
CA ASN A 600 3.72 -25.70 4.49
C ASN A 600 3.88 -26.86 5.49
N GLU A 601 5.07 -27.40 5.64
CA GLU A 601 5.35 -28.51 6.56
C GLU A 601 6.72 -28.36 7.21
N ALA A 602 6.90 -29.02 8.38
CA ALA A 602 8.23 -29.29 8.90
C ALA A 602 8.76 -30.54 8.21
N ALA A 603 9.72 -30.43 7.30
CA ALA A 603 10.26 -31.58 6.60
C ALA A 603 11.06 -32.46 7.56
N PRO A 604 10.86 -33.80 7.56
CA PRO A 604 11.77 -34.67 8.26
C PRO A 604 13.13 -34.65 7.54
N ARG A 605 14.17 -34.32 8.28
CA ARG A 605 15.57 -34.30 7.81
C ARG A 605 16.27 -35.59 8.09
#